data_0dac9d48b7718e572a2a515e3c0246db
#
_entry.id   0dac9d48b7718e572a2a515e3c0246db
#
_cell.length_a   1.000
_cell.length_b   1.000
_cell.length_c   1.000
_cell.angle_alpha   90.00
_cell.angle_beta   90.00
_cell.angle_gamma   90.00
#
_symmetry.space_group_name_H-M   'P 1'
#
loop_
_entity.id
_entity.type
_entity.pdbx_description
1 polymer ?
#
loop_
_entity_poly.entity_id
_entity_poly.type
_entity_poly.pdbx_seq_one_letter_code
_entity_poly.pdbx_strand_id
1 'polypeptide(L)'
;DLAALLAFSLWNIRHMEGETDRWREQLQGADRLALSGEWAEALDALWESYDDWSHSQTYLHIVSHHDAVDDAEAMYRRTIAFGETEELSEFHAELSDLRDQLRLIAEMEALNIRNVL
;
A
#
# COMPACT_ATOMS: atom_id res chain seq x y z
N ASP A 1 8.72 23.60 19.62
CA ASP A 1 9.78 24.36 18.97
C ASP A 1 9.88 23.93 17.52
N LEU A 2 10.37 24.81 16.66
CA LEU A 2 10.39 24.56 15.20
C LEU A 2 11.29 23.38 14.82
N ALA A 3 12.44 23.25 15.49
CA ALA A 3 13.37 22.15 15.22
C ALA A 3 12.77 20.80 15.57
N ALA A 4 12.06 20.72 16.70
CA ALA A 4 11.39 19.50 17.13
C ALA A 4 10.24 19.13 16.18
N LEU A 5 9.49 20.13 15.73
CA LEU A 5 8.42 19.92 14.78
C LEU A 5 8.95 19.41 13.44
N LEU A 6 10.03 19.99 12.96
CA LEU A 6 10.65 19.56 11.71
C LEU A 6 11.20 18.12 11.82
N ALA A 7 11.86 17.80 12.92
CA ALA A 7 12.41 16.47 13.16
C ALA A 7 11.28 15.43 13.22
N PHE A 8 10.18 15.73 13.90
CA PHE A 8 9.02 14.86 13.99
C PHE A 8 8.39 14.63 12.61
N SER A 9 8.27 15.69 11.82
CA SER A 9 7.71 15.62 10.47
C SER A 9 8.56 14.77 9.54
N LEU A 10 9.88 14.93 9.58
CA LEU A 10 10.81 14.14 8.80
C LEU A 10 10.76 12.66 9.21
N TRP A 11 10.67 12.40 10.52
CA TRP A 11 10.54 11.04 11.03
C TRP A 11 9.27 10.38 10.51
N ASN A 12 8.13 11.10 10.54
CA ASN A 12 6.86 10.60 10.04
C ASN A 12 6.92 10.26 8.55
N ILE A 13 7.53 11.12 7.74
CA ILE A 13 7.69 10.88 6.30
C ILE A 13 8.48 9.59 6.08
N ARG A 14 9.62 9.45 6.76
CA ARG A 14 10.48 8.27 6.59
C ARG A 14 9.80 7.00 7.07
N HIS A 15 9.09 7.08 8.19
CA HIS A 15 8.34 5.94 8.72
C HIS A 15 7.28 5.48 7.72
N MET A 16 6.52 6.41 7.17
CA MET A 16 5.49 6.13 6.19
C MET A 16 6.08 5.55 4.90
N GLU A 17 7.21 6.09 4.43
CA GLU A 17 7.89 5.56 3.25
C GLU A 17 8.36 4.12 3.47
N GLY A 18 8.90 3.83 4.65
CA GLY A 18 9.32 2.48 5.03
C GLY A 18 8.16 1.49 5.08
N GLU A 19 7.04 1.91 5.65
CA GLU A 19 5.82 1.09 5.69
C GLU A 19 5.29 0.84 4.27
N THR A 20 5.25 1.87 3.44
CA THR A 20 4.79 1.75 2.06
C THR A 20 5.68 0.81 1.26
N ASP A 21 6.99 0.93 1.41
CA ASP A 21 7.94 0.04 0.74
C ASP A 21 7.72 -1.42 1.15
N ARG A 22 7.45 -1.65 2.44
CA ARG A 22 7.16 -2.99 2.94
C ARG A 22 5.91 -3.58 2.28
N TRP A 23 4.81 -2.83 2.23
CA TRP A 23 3.57 -3.30 1.59
C TRP A 23 3.78 -3.58 0.11
N ARG A 24 4.51 -2.72 -0.57
CA ARG A 24 4.81 -2.89 -2.00
C ARG A 24 5.70 -4.10 -2.25
N GLU A 25 6.65 -4.39 -1.37
CA GLU A 25 7.47 -5.60 -1.45
C GLU A 25 6.66 -6.86 -1.22
N GLN A 26 5.73 -6.85 -0.27
CA GLN A 26 4.81 -7.96 -0.05
C GLN A 26 3.98 -8.25 -1.30
N LEU A 27 3.48 -7.21 -1.95
CA LEU A 27 2.74 -7.33 -3.21
C LEU A 27 3.62 -7.88 -4.33
N GLN A 28 4.84 -7.40 -4.43
CA GLN A 28 5.79 -7.90 -5.43
C GLN A 28 6.05 -9.39 -5.23
N GLY A 29 6.18 -9.82 -3.97
CA GLY A 29 6.33 -11.23 -3.62
C GLY A 29 5.11 -12.06 -4.04
N ALA A 30 3.92 -11.55 -3.78
CA ALA A 30 2.67 -12.21 -4.18
C ALA A 30 2.61 -12.38 -5.71
N ASP A 31 3.00 -11.36 -6.44
CA ASP A 31 3.01 -11.40 -7.91
C ASP A 31 3.97 -12.46 -8.44
N ARG A 32 5.19 -12.53 -7.88
CA ARG A 32 6.17 -13.55 -8.26
C ARG A 32 5.65 -14.96 -7.99
N LEU A 33 5.00 -15.17 -6.85
CA LEU A 33 4.42 -16.46 -6.50
C LEU A 33 3.30 -16.86 -7.46
N ALA A 34 2.44 -15.91 -7.82
CA ALA A 34 1.37 -16.15 -8.80
C ALA A 34 1.94 -16.49 -10.18
N LEU A 35 2.98 -15.78 -10.61
CA LEU A 35 3.66 -16.05 -11.89
C LEU A 35 4.28 -17.45 -11.92
N SER A 36 4.66 -18.00 -10.77
CA SER A 36 5.18 -19.36 -10.64
C SER A 36 4.07 -20.39 -10.42
N GLY A 37 2.81 -19.98 -10.44
CA GLY A 37 1.68 -20.88 -10.23
C GLY A 37 1.41 -21.26 -8.77
N GLU A 38 2.11 -20.63 -7.83
CA GLU A 38 1.98 -20.90 -6.40
C GLU A 38 0.90 -19.99 -5.80
N TRP A 39 -0.34 -20.26 -6.18
CA TRP A 39 -1.48 -19.39 -5.85
C TRP A 39 -1.81 -19.35 -4.36
N ALA A 40 -1.67 -20.46 -3.64
CA ALA A 40 -1.95 -20.47 -2.21
C ALA A 40 -1.01 -19.52 -1.46
N GLU A 41 0.29 -19.62 -1.75
CA GLU A 41 1.30 -18.74 -1.15
C GLU A 41 1.14 -17.29 -1.63
N ALA A 42 0.75 -17.11 -2.90
CA ALA A 42 0.51 -15.77 -3.45
C ALA A 42 -0.63 -15.06 -2.70
N LEU A 43 -1.73 -15.79 -2.47
CA LEU A 43 -2.85 -15.26 -1.70
C LEU A 43 -2.49 -14.97 -0.25
N ASP A 44 -1.70 -15.83 0.38
CA ASP A 44 -1.22 -15.57 1.75
C ASP A 44 -0.41 -14.28 1.82
N ALA A 45 0.50 -14.08 0.89
CA ALA A 45 1.32 -12.87 0.83
C ALA A 45 0.45 -11.62 0.57
N LEU A 46 -0.53 -11.74 -0.30
CA LEU A 46 -1.46 -10.65 -0.61
C LEU A 46 -2.31 -10.28 0.61
N TRP A 47 -2.85 -11.27 1.31
CA TRP A 47 -3.62 -11.04 2.53
C TRP A 47 -2.77 -10.41 3.63
N GLU A 48 -1.52 -10.83 3.77
CA GLU A 48 -0.59 -10.24 4.73
C GLU A 48 -0.39 -8.75 4.43
N SER A 49 -0.17 -8.41 3.17
CA SER A 49 -0.04 -7.01 2.75
C SER A 49 -1.32 -6.21 3.06
N TYR A 50 -2.47 -6.78 2.75
CA TYR A 50 -3.76 -6.14 3.00
C TYR A 50 -3.97 -5.90 4.49
N ASP A 51 -3.71 -6.90 5.33
CA ASP A 51 -3.89 -6.78 6.76
C ASP A 51 -2.96 -5.71 7.36
N ASP A 52 -1.70 -5.72 6.98
CA ASP A 52 -0.73 -4.73 7.45
C ASP A 52 -1.12 -3.33 7.01
N TRP A 53 -1.49 -3.18 5.74
CA TRP A 53 -1.92 -1.90 5.20
C TRP A 53 -3.19 -1.39 5.90
N SER A 54 -4.20 -2.24 6.04
CA SER A 54 -5.49 -1.85 6.60
C SER A 54 -5.38 -1.44 8.07
N HIS A 55 -4.50 -2.08 8.84
CA HIS A 55 -4.27 -1.71 10.24
C HIS A 55 -3.64 -0.32 10.37
N SER A 56 -2.84 0.10 9.40
CA SER A 56 -2.22 1.42 9.42
C SER A 56 -3.19 2.53 9.03
N GLN A 57 -4.32 2.21 8.38
CA GLN A 57 -5.25 3.20 7.85
C GLN A 57 -5.98 4.00 8.92
N THR A 58 -6.15 3.46 10.13
CA THR A 58 -6.76 4.20 11.23
C THR A 58 -6.03 5.51 11.51
N TYR A 59 -4.72 5.52 11.31
CA TYR A 59 -3.89 6.70 11.49
C TYR A 59 -3.99 7.65 10.28
N LEU A 60 -3.98 7.11 9.07
CA LEU A 60 -4.01 7.89 7.83
C LEU A 60 -5.37 8.52 7.54
N HIS A 61 -6.47 7.92 8.00
CA HIS A 61 -7.82 8.46 7.82
C HIS A 61 -8.01 9.84 8.45
N ILE A 62 -7.21 10.18 9.45
CA ILE A 62 -7.31 11.47 10.15
C ILE A 62 -6.70 12.59 9.32
N VAL A 63 -5.83 12.29 8.37
CA VAL A 63 -4.95 13.29 7.76
C VAL A 63 -5.34 13.67 6.33
N SER A 64 -5.96 12.80 5.52
CA SER A 64 -6.43 13.22 4.19
C SER A 64 -6.73 12.07 3.21
N HIS A 65 -7.26 12.42 2.06
CA HIS A 65 -7.35 11.64 0.81
C HIS A 65 -8.16 10.35 0.92
N HIS A 66 -9.36 10.46 1.48
CA HIS A 66 -10.30 9.34 1.56
C HIS A 66 -10.47 8.61 0.24
N ASP A 67 -10.55 9.36 -0.86
CA ASP A 67 -10.77 8.76 -2.18
C ASP A 67 -9.60 7.88 -2.60
N ALA A 68 -8.36 8.33 -2.37
CA ALA A 68 -7.17 7.56 -2.72
C ALA A 68 -7.04 6.29 -1.89
N VAL A 69 -7.39 6.37 -0.60
CA VAL A 69 -7.38 5.22 0.31
C VAL A 69 -8.49 4.24 -0.06
N ASP A 70 -9.69 4.74 -0.37
CA ASP A 70 -10.81 3.90 -0.80
C ASP A 70 -10.49 3.19 -2.11
N ASP A 71 -9.80 3.87 -3.04
CA ASP A 71 -9.36 3.26 -4.29
C ASP A 71 -8.36 2.13 -4.03
N ALA A 72 -7.41 2.33 -3.11
CA ALA A 72 -6.46 1.28 -2.74
C ALA A 72 -7.18 0.07 -2.13
N GLU A 73 -8.15 0.31 -1.25
CA GLU A 73 -8.97 -0.74 -0.66
C GLU A 73 -9.66 -1.56 -1.74
N ALA A 74 -10.28 -0.89 -2.71
CA ALA A 74 -10.94 -1.55 -3.84
C ALA A 74 -9.94 -2.35 -4.70
N MET A 75 -8.74 -1.81 -4.90
CA MET A 75 -7.70 -2.50 -5.67
C MET A 75 -7.20 -3.76 -4.96
N TYR A 76 -7.04 -3.73 -3.64
CA TYR A 76 -6.73 -4.93 -2.87
C TYR A 76 -7.80 -5.99 -3.04
N ARG A 77 -9.07 -5.61 -2.91
CA ARG A 77 -10.20 -6.54 -3.03
C ARG A 77 -10.28 -7.16 -4.42
N ARG A 78 -10.08 -6.36 -5.47
CA ARG A 78 -10.09 -6.88 -6.84
C ARG A 78 -8.92 -7.83 -7.08
N THR A 79 -7.75 -7.49 -6.58
CA THR A 79 -6.57 -8.35 -6.72
C THR A 79 -6.80 -9.70 -6.03
N ILE A 80 -7.36 -9.68 -4.82
CA ILE A 80 -7.71 -10.90 -4.09
C ILE A 80 -8.71 -11.73 -4.90
N ALA A 81 -9.75 -11.11 -5.44
CA ALA A 81 -10.76 -11.81 -6.24
C ALA A 81 -10.16 -12.47 -7.47
N PHE A 82 -9.27 -11.77 -8.18
CA PHE A 82 -8.58 -12.35 -9.33
C PHE A 82 -7.66 -13.51 -8.91
N GLY A 83 -7.04 -13.40 -7.75
CA GLY A 83 -6.20 -14.48 -7.22
C GLY A 83 -6.99 -15.72 -6.84
N GLU A 84 -8.18 -15.53 -6.28
CA GLU A 84 -9.05 -16.64 -5.89
C GLU A 84 -9.49 -17.48 -7.08
N THR A 85 -9.64 -16.87 -8.24
CA THR A 85 -10.00 -17.58 -9.50
C THR A 85 -8.78 -17.81 -10.40
N GLU A 86 -7.58 -17.51 -9.90
CA GLU A 86 -6.33 -17.77 -10.59
C GLU A 86 -6.26 -17.11 -11.98
N GLU A 87 -6.79 -15.89 -12.08
CA GLU A 87 -6.78 -15.09 -13.32
C GLU A 87 -5.50 -14.27 -13.36
N LEU A 88 -4.43 -14.87 -13.88
CA LEU A 88 -3.08 -14.32 -13.80
C LEU A 88 -2.92 -12.95 -14.43
N SER A 89 -3.44 -12.73 -15.64
CA SER A 89 -3.28 -11.45 -16.35
C SER A 89 -3.92 -10.31 -15.57
N GLU A 90 -5.15 -10.52 -15.10
CA GLU A 90 -5.90 -9.53 -14.33
C GLU A 90 -5.27 -9.31 -12.96
N PHE A 91 -4.85 -10.39 -12.30
CA PHE A 91 -4.15 -10.34 -11.02
C PHE A 91 -2.90 -9.48 -11.13
N HIS A 92 -2.05 -9.78 -12.10
CA HIS A 92 -0.80 -9.05 -12.32
C HIS A 92 -1.05 -7.57 -12.60
N ALA A 93 -1.99 -7.26 -13.49
CA ALA A 93 -2.30 -5.88 -13.86
C ALA A 93 -2.85 -5.08 -12.68
N GLU A 94 -3.82 -5.64 -11.96
CA GLU A 94 -4.42 -4.96 -10.82
C GLU A 94 -3.43 -4.78 -9.68
N LEU A 95 -2.58 -5.77 -9.44
CA LEU A 95 -1.54 -5.69 -8.41
C LEU A 95 -0.51 -4.62 -8.76
N SER A 96 -0.15 -4.47 -10.03
CA SER A 96 0.76 -3.40 -10.47
C SER A 96 0.16 -2.03 -10.21
N ASP A 97 -1.12 -1.85 -10.53
CA ASP A 97 -1.85 -0.61 -10.26
C ASP A 97 -1.93 -0.32 -8.77
N LEU A 98 -2.17 -1.36 -7.97
CA LEU A 98 -2.22 -1.24 -6.51
C LEU A 98 -0.87 -0.77 -5.96
N ARG A 99 0.23 -1.33 -6.43
CA ARG A 99 1.56 -0.90 -6.00
C ARG A 99 1.79 0.59 -6.30
N ASP A 100 1.37 1.03 -7.48
CA ASP A 100 1.47 2.45 -7.87
C ASP A 100 0.57 3.32 -6.99
N GLN A 101 -0.63 2.85 -6.68
CA GLN A 101 -1.56 3.58 -5.82
C GLN A 101 -1.00 3.79 -4.41
N LEU A 102 -0.37 2.77 -3.83
CA LEU A 102 0.23 2.88 -2.51
C LEU A 102 1.37 3.90 -2.50
N ARG A 103 2.19 3.92 -3.57
CA ARG A 103 3.24 4.92 -3.71
C ARG A 103 2.64 6.33 -3.83
N LEU A 104 1.59 6.49 -4.61
CA LEU A 104 0.92 7.78 -4.78
C LEU A 104 0.40 8.31 -3.45
N ILE A 105 -0.25 7.46 -2.64
CA ILE A 105 -0.75 7.86 -1.32
C ILE A 105 0.40 8.36 -0.45
N ALA A 106 1.52 7.66 -0.42
CA ALA A 106 2.69 8.06 0.36
C ALA A 106 3.25 9.42 -0.10
N GLU A 107 3.31 9.63 -1.42
CA GLU A 107 3.78 10.90 -1.99
C GLU A 107 2.84 12.05 -1.62
N MET A 108 1.54 11.82 -1.67
CA MET A 108 0.53 12.82 -1.30
C MET A 108 0.63 13.19 0.18
N GLU A 109 0.82 12.19 1.05
CA GLU A 109 0.99 12.43 2.48
C GLU A 109 2.28 13.22 2.77
N ALA A 110 3.37 12.89 2.09
CA ALA A 110 4.63 13.60 2.24
C ALA A 110 4.48 15.08 1.83
N LEU A 111 3.76 15.35 0.74
CA LEU A 111 3.47 16.72 0.30
C LEU A 111 2.64 17.48 1.32
N ASN A 112 1.63 16.84 1.90
CA ASN A 112 0.80 17.46 2.93
C ASN A 112 1.61 17.84 4.16
N ILE A 113 2.47 16.95 4.62
CA ILE A 113 3.32 17.22 5.79
C ILE A 113 4.26 18.40 5.50
N ARG A 114 4.87 18.45 4.30
CA ARG A 114 5.74 19.54 3.89
C ARG A 114 5.00 20.87 3.80
N ASN A 115 3.75 20.85 3.32
CA ASN A 115 2.96 22.06 3.16
C ASN A 115 2.50 22.68 4.48
N VAL A 116 2.44 21.89 5.55
CA VAL A 116 2.09 22.37 6.88
C VAL A 116 3.28 23.06 7.57
N LEU A 117 4.48 22.75 7.14
CA LEU A 117 5.71 23.36 7.64
C LEU A 117 6.04 24.64 6.87
#